data_7514670fc1e240a1981f961d39b417d6
#
_entry.id   7514670fc1e240a1981f961d39b417d6
#
_cell.length_a   1.000
_cell.length_b   1.000
_cell.length_c   1.000
_cell.angle_alpha   90.00
_cell.angle_beta   90.00
_cell.angle_gamma   90.00
#
_symmetry.space_group_name_H-M   'P 1'
#
loop_
_entity.id
_entity.type
_entity.pdbx_description
1 polymer ?
#
loop_
_entity_poly.entity_id
_entity_poly.type
_entity_poly.pdbx_seq_one_letter_code
_entity_poly.pdbx_strand_id
1 'polypeptide(L)'
;MSNLTLPSNRIMNFGIFFITVLTIVVALYMEHVMLLSPCGLCITQRVFFILCGFVCLVSALHDPEATTQRLYSLIAASMCVFGSYFSIRQIWLQNLPEEEVPACGPGLTYIMDNFPFIEMLNFLLKGDGNCAEVVFRLFGIFSIPQ
;
A
#
# COMPACT_ATOMS: atom_id res chain seq x y z
N MET A 1 22.98 11.63 29.12
CA MET A 1 22.21 10.66 28.33
C MET A 1 20.75 11.12 28.46
N SER A 2 20.24 11.79 27.43
CA SER A 2 18.87 12.30 27.42
C SER A 2 17.91 11.11 27.46
N ASN A 3 17.11 11.02 28.50
CA ASN A 3 15.99 10.07 28.60
C ASN A 3 15.00 10.39 27.47
N LEU A 4 15.13 9.73 26.34
CA LEU A 4 14.16 9.76 25.27
C LEU A 4 12.93 9.01 25.79
N THR A 5 11.99 9.74 26.44
CA THR A 5 10.72 9.18 26.84
C THR A 5 9.94 8.84 25.56
N LEU A 6 9.91 7.57 25.22
CA LEU A 6 9.09 7.09 24.10
C LEU A 6 7.62 7.47 24.37
N PRO A 7 6.91 8.03 23.39
CA PRO A 7 5.49 8.32 23.53
C PRO A 7 4.73 7.03 23.85
N SER A 8 3.60 7.17 24.55
CA SER A 8 2.79 6.00 24.90
C SER A 8 2.38 5.24 23.61
N ASN A 9 2.27 3.92 23.69
CA ASN A 9 1.87 3.07 22.55
C ASN A 9 0.59 3.57 21.87
N ARG A 10 -0.32 4.13 22.64
CA ARG A 10 -1.57 4.73 22.16
C ARG A 10 -1.31 5.91 21.23
N ILE A 11 -0.43 6.83 21.61
CA ILE A 11 -0.07 8.01 20.79
C ILE A 11 0.63 7.57 19.51
N MET A 12 1.52 6.56 19.59
CA MET A 12 2.20 6.02 18.42
C MET A 12 1.21 5.40 17.43
N ASN A 13 0.26 4.60 17.91
CA ASN A 13 -0.76 3.96 17.07
C ASN A 13 -1.68 5.00 16.41
N PHE A 14 -2.09 6.04 17.12
CA PHE A 14 -2.82 7.16 16.52
C PHE A 14 -1.98 7.89 15.46
N GLY A 15 -0.69 8.10 15.71
CA GLY A 15 0.22 8.70 14.74
C GLY A 15 0.30 7.90 13.45
N ILE A 16 0.46 6.59 13.54
CA ILE A 16 0.48 5.68 12.37
C ILE A 16 -0.85 5.74 11.63
N PHE A 17 -1.97 5.71 12.34
CA PHE A 17 -3.30 5.82 11.73
C PHE A 17 -3.45 7.14 10.95
N PHE A 18 -3.08 8.28 11.55
CA PHE A 18 -3.14 9.58 10.86
C PHE A 18 -2.26 9.64 9.61
N ILE A 19 -1.04 9.10 9.69
CA ILE A 19 -0.14 9.02 8.53
C ILE A 19 -0.78 8.17 7.43
N THR A 20 -1.39 7.03 7.80
CA THR A 20 -2.09 6.16 6.85
C THR A 20 -3.24 6.89 6.16
N VAL A 21 -4.09 7.59 6.93
CA VAL A 21 -5.21 8.37 6.38
C VAL A 21 -4.68 9.46 5.43
N LEU A 22 -3.66 10.20 5.83
CA LEU A 22 -3.05 11.23 4.98
C LEU A 22 -2.52 10.65 3.67
N THR A 23 -1.82 9.52 3.73
CA THR A 23 -1.27 8.84 2.54
C THR A 23 -2.40 8.41 1.59
N ILE A 24 -3.48 7.84 2.11
CA ILE A 24 -4.64 7.45 1.28
C ILE A 24 -5.34 8.66 0.67
N VAL A 25 -5.51 9.75 1.43
CA VAL A 25 -6.11 11.00 0.91
C VAL A 25 -5.28 11.57 -0.25
N VAL A 26 -3.95 11.60 -0.10
CA VAL A 26 -3.05 12.06 -1.18
C VAL A 26 -3.17 11.13 -2.39
N ALA A 27 -3.21 9.82 -2.19
CA ALA A 27 -3.35 8.86 -3.29
C ALA A 27 -4.68 9.03 -4.04
N LEU A 28 -5.79 9.24 -3.33
CA LEU A 28 -7.10 9.51 -3.93
C LEU A 28 -7.13 10.86 -4.65
N TYR A 29 -6.47 11.88 -4.11
CA TYR A 29 -6.33 13.17 -4.77
C TYR A 29 -5.60 13.02 -6.12
N MET A 30 -4.48 12.29 -6.15
CA MET A 30 -3.75 12.04 -7.40
C MET A 30 -4.60 11.28 -8.42
N GLU A 31 -5.38 10.32 -7.97
CA GLU A 31 -6.26 9.52 -8.84
C GLU A 31 -7.40 10.35 -9.44
N HIS A 32 -8.13 11.12 -8.61
CA HIS A 32 -9.36 11.81 -9.04
C HIS A 32 -9.12 13.21 -9.63
N VAL A 33 -8.10 13.93 -9.15
CA VAL A 33 -7.81 15.29 -9.59
C VAL A 33 -6.75 15.30 -10.68
N MET A 34 -5.71 14.49 -10.55
CA MET A 34 -4.65 14.39 -11.56
C MET A 34 -4.97 13.33 -12.64
N LEU A 35 -6.10 12.60 -12.50
CA LEU A 35 -6.58 11.58 -13.44
C LEU A 35 -5.53 10.47 -13.71
N LEU A 36 -4.76 10.14 -12.70
CA LEU A 36 -3.75 9.11 -12.78
C LEU A 36 -4.38 7.76 -12.40
N SER A 37 -4.50 6.86 -13.36
CA SER A 37 -5.12 5.53 -13.14
C SER A 37 -4.20 4.63 -12.31
N PRO A 38 -4.65 4.15 -11.13
CA PRO A 38 -3.85 3.26 -10.33
C PRO A 38 -3.73 1.87 -10.97
N CYS A 39 -2.53 1.30 -10.94
CA CYS A 39 -2.31 -0.09 -11.37
C CYS A 39 -2.76 -1.10 -10.30
N GLY A 40 -2.86 -2.39 -10.67
CA GLY A 40 -3.30 -3.46 -9.76
C GLY A 40 -2.46 -3.57 -8.48
N LEU A 41 -1.13 -3.49 -8.60
CA LEU A 41 -0.23 -3.54 -7.44
C LEU A 41 -0.41 -2.33 -6.50
N CYS A 42 -0.67 -1.14 -7.05
CA CYS A 42 -0.93 0.05 -6.26
C CYS A 42 -2.20 -0.07 -5.42
N ILE A 43 -3.25 -0.66 -5.98
CA ILE A 43 -4.50 -0.93 -5.27
C ILE A 43 -4.26 -1.94 -4.15
N THR A 44 -3.52 -3.02 -4.43
CA THR A 44 -3.16 -4.02 -3.43
C THR A 44 -2.39 -3.39 -2.26
N GLN A 45 -1.42 -2.51 -2.54
CA GLN A 45 -0.68 -1.79 -1.50
C GLN A 45 -1.61 -0.92 -0.65
N ARG A 46 -2.54 -0.17 -1.27
CA ARG A 46 -3.53 0.65 -0.55
C ARG A 46 -4.36 -0.18 0.42
N VAL A 47 -4.78 -1.40 0.02
CA VAL A 47 -5.52 -2.31 0.90
C VAL A 47 -4.69 -2.67 2.14
N PHE A 48 -3.41 -3.03 1.98
CA PHE A 48 -2.54 -3.32 3.13
C PHE A 48 -2.32 -2.11 4.03
N PHE A 49 -2.18 -0.91 3.44
CA PHE A 49 -2.09 0.34 4.21
C PHE A 49 -3.36 0.59 5.05
N ILE A 50 -4.53 0.45 4.45
CA ILE A 50 -5.82 0.62 5.14
C ILE A 50 -5.97 -0.40 6.27
N LEU A 51 -5.64 -1.67 6.02
CA LEU A 51 -5.70 -2.71 7.05
C LEU A 51 -4.73 -2.44 8.21
N CYS A 52 -3.50 -2.02 7.91
CA CYS A 52 -2.52 -1.63 8.93
C CYS A 52 -3.04 -0.44 9.78
N GLY A 53 -3.53 0.61 9.12
CA GLY A 53 -4.11 1.76 9.81
C GLY A 53 -5.31 1.39 10.68
N PHE A 54 -6.17 0.51 10.20
CA PHE A 54 -7.32 0.01 10.96
C PHE A 54 -6.90 -0.77 12.21
N VAL A 55 -5.91 -1.66 12.10
CA VAL A 55 -5.35 -2.41 13.23
C VAL A 55 -4.76 -1.45 14.27
N CYS A 56 -4.01 -0.43 13.84
CA CYS A 56 -3.45 0.59 14.72
C CYS A 56 -4.55 1.42 15.41
N LEU A 57 -5.61 1.79 14.70
CA LEU A 57 -6.76 2.50 15.28
C LEU A 57 -7.45 1.66 16.36
N VAL A 58 -7.76 0.39 16.05
CA VAL A 58 -8.38 -0.53 17.02
C VAL A 58 -7.50 -0.70 18.24
N SER A 59 -6.18 -0.88 18.07
CA SER A 59 -5.23 -0.95 19.17
C SER A 59 -5.21 0.32 20.02
N ALA A 60 -5.28 1.50 19.41
CA ALA A 60 -5.29 2.77 20.12
C ALA A 60 -6.59 3.01 20.91
N LEU A 61 -7.74 2.55 20.39
CA LEU A 61 -9.04 2.67 21.05
C LEU A 61 -9.23 1.63 22.16
N HIS A 62 -8.72 0.43 21.95
CA HIS A 62 -8.86 -0.69 22.90
C HIS A 62 -7.93 -0.51 24.11
N ASP A 63 -6.82 0.22 23.95
CA ASP A 63 -5.76 0.43 24.96
C ASP A 63 -5.38 -0.85 25.72
N PRO A 64 -4.97 -1.92 25.00
CA PRO A 64 -4.82 -3.25 25.53
C PRO A 64 -3.60 -3.40 26.42
N GLU A 65 -3.63 -4.42 27.28
CA GLU A 65 -2.46 -4.84 28.07
C GLU A 65 -1.26 -5.24 27.17
N ALA A 66 -0.07 -5.27 27.74
CA ALA A 66 1.19 -5.47 27.04
C ALA A 66 1.20 -6.72 26.11
N THR A 67 0.55 -7.80 26.49
CA THR A 67 0.49 -9.04 25.68
C THR A 67 -0.37 -8.85 24.44
N THR A 68 -1.55 -8.30 24.61
CA THR A 68 -2.47 -8.02 23.49
C THR A 68 -1.93 -6.90 22.59
N GLN A 69 -1.23 -5.92 23.16
CA GLN A 69 -0.51 -4.90 22.37
C GLN A 69 0.55 -5.51 21.45
N ARG A 70 1.29 -6.52 21.93
CA ARG A 70 2.26 -7.26 21.09
C ARG A 70 1.58 -7.97 19.93
N LEU A 71 0.39 -8.54 20.16
CA LEU A 71 -0.38 -9.19 19.08
C LEU A 71 -0.80 -8.18 18.01
N TYR A 72 -1.35 -7.02 18.38
CA TYR A 72 -1.68 -5.96 17.44
C TYR A 72 -0.45 -5.49 16.65
N SER A 73 0.68 -5.32 17.33
CA SER A 73 1.94 -4.92 16.68
C SER A 73 2.44 -5.96 15.69
N LEU A 74 2.32 -7.25 16.00
CA LEU A 74 2.69 -8.35 15.09
C LEU A 74 1.79 -8.37 13.85
N ILE A 75 0.48 -8.19 14.03
CA ILE A 75 -0.47 -8.13 12.91
C ILE A 75 -0.15 -6.93 12.03
N ALA A 76 0.04 -5.73 12.60
CA ALA A 76 0.40 -4.54 11.85
C ALA A 76 1.74 -4.71 11.11
N ALA A 77 2.75 -5.27 11.77
CA ALA A 77 4.05 -5.56 11.16
C ALA A 77 3.93 -6.55 9.98
N SER A 78 3.11 -7.59 10.11
CA SER A 78 2.88 -8.53 9.01
C SER A 78 2.24 -7.83 7.80
N MET A 79 1.26 -6.94 8.00
CA MET A 79 0.66 -6.14 6.92
C MET A 79 1.69 -5.25 6.24
N CYS A 80 2.60 -4.63 7.01
CA CYS A 80 3.70 -3.83 6.46
C CYS A 80 4.66 -4.67 5.62
N VAL A 81 5.01 -5.88 6.06
CA VAL A 81 5.89 -6.79 5.31
C VAL A 81 5.26 -7.19 3.98
N PHE A 82 3.98 -7.58 3.97
CA PHE A 82 3.27 -7.90 2.73
C PHE A 82 3.14 -6.69 1.80
N GLY A 83 2.79 -5.52 2.33
CA GLY A 83 2.75 -4.28 1.57
C GLY A 83 4.09 -3.92 0.94
N SER A 84 5.19 -4.08 1.69
CA SER A 84 6.56 -3.86 1.21
C SER A 84 6.96 -4.82 0.10
N TYR A 85 6.55 -6.09 0.18
CA TYR A 85 6.78 -7.06 -0.89
C TYR A 85 6.19 -6.59 -2.23
N PHE A 86 4.95 -6.10 -2.24
CA PHE A 86 4.33 -5.57 -3.45
C PHE A 86 4.99 -4.29 -3.95
N SER A 87 5.47 -3.43 -3.04
CA SER A 87 6.23 -2.23 -3.41
C SER A 87 7.55 -2.58 -4.09
N ILE A 88 8.30 -3.54 -3.54
CA ILE A 88 9.56 -4.02 -4.12
C ILE A 88 9.30 -4.64 -5.50
N ARG A 89 8.25 -5.46 -5.63
CA ARG A 89 7.86 -6.06 -6.90
C ARG A 89 7.53 -5.02 -7.95
N GLN A 90 6.84 -3.95 -7.57
CA GLN A 90 6.52 -2.85 -8.49
C GLN A 90 7.78 -2.11 -8.96
N ILE A 91 8.70 -1.79 -8.04
CA ILE A 91 9.99 -1.18 -8.39
C ILE A 91 10.77 -2.10 -9.34
N TRP A 92 10.74 -3.40 -9.11
CA TRP A 92 11.37 -4.36 -9.99
C TRP A 92 10.77 -4.33 -11.40
N LEU A 93 9.44 -4.33 -11.54
CA LEU A 93 8.75 -4.22 -12.82
C LEU A 93 9.09 -2.91 -13.55
N GLN A 94 9.24 -1.79 -12.84
CA GLN A 94 9.60 -0.50 -13.41
C GLN A 94 11.05 -0.43 -13.93
N ASN A 95 11.90 -1.34 -13.51
CA ASN A 95 13.30 -1.43 -13.91
C ASN A 95 13.55 -2.53 -14.96
N LEU A 96 12.51 -3.27 -15.40
CA LEU A 96 12.66 -4.23 -16.46
C LEU A 96 12.85 -3.55 -17.83
N PRO A 97 13.65 -4.12 -18.73
CA PRO A 97 13.70 -3.69 -20.13
C PRO A 97 12.34 -3.89 -20.80
N GLU A 98 11.97 -3.00 -21.73
CA GLU A 98 10.64 -2.97 -22.36
C GLU A 98 10.26 -4.32 -23.01
N GLU A 99 11.24 -5.11 -23.45
CA GLU A 99 11.05 -6.43 -24.07
C GLU A 99 10.58 -7.51 -23.08
N GLU A 100 10.86 -7.34 -21.77
CA GLU A 100 10.52 -8.29 -20.71
C GLU A 100 9.30 -7.85 -19.88
N VAL A 101 8.78 -6.64 -20.12
CA VAL A 101 7.59 -6.14 -19.42
C VAL A 101 6.37 -6.96 -19.83
N PRO A 102 5.58 -7.49 -18.89
CA PRO A 102 4.34 -8.18 -19.20
C PRO A 102 3.41 -7.32 -20.06
N ALA A 103 2.63 -7.92 -20.93
CA ALA A 103 1.64 -7.18 -21.72
C ALA A 103 0.71 -6.39 -20.80
N CYS A 104 0.36 -5.16 -21.23
CA CYS A 104 -0.65 -4.35 -20.53
C CYS A 104 -1.96 -5.13 -20.51
N GLY A 105 -2.48 -5.38 -19.30
CA GLY A 105 -3.76 -6.06 -19.13
C GLY A 105 -4.94 -5.13 -19.43
N PRO A 106 -6.13 -5.69 -19.59
CA PRO A 106 -7.35 -4.91 -19.66
C PRO A 106 -7.52 -4.13 -18.36
N GLY A 107 -8.09 -2.93 -18.44
CA GLY A 107 -8.28 -2.06 -17.26
C GLY A 107 -9.00 -2.76 -16.12
N LEU A 108 -8.72 -2.35 -14.89
CA LEU A 108 -9.26 -2.98 -13.67
C LEU A 108 -10.80 -3.11 -13.71
N THR A 109 -11.50 -2.08 -14.20
CA THR A 109 -12.97 -2.09 -14.33
C THR A 109 -13.46 -3.25 -15.19
N TYR A 110 -12.79 -3.50 -16.33
CA TYR A 110 -13.13 -4.62 -17.22
C TYR A 110 -12.92 -5.98 -16.55
N ILE A 111 -11.85 -6.10 -15.74
CA ILE A 111 -11.53 -7.34 -15.02
C ILE A 111 -12.58 -7.60 -13.92
N MET A 112 -13.00 -6.56 -13.19
CA MET A 112 -14.03 -6.67 -12.16
C MET A 112 -15.39 -7.10 -12.72
N ASP A 113 -15.72 -6.67 -13.95
CA ASP A 113 -17.02 -6.95 -14.57
C ASP A 113 -17.07 -8.32 -15.26
N ASN A 114 -15.93 -8.83 -15.73
CA ASN A 114 -15.92 -9.99 -16.63
C ASN A 114 -15.21 -11.25 -16.08
N PHE A 115 -14.46 -11.12 -14.96
CA PHE A 115 -13.66 -12.24 -14.43
C PHE A 115 -14.12 -12.68 -13.04
N PRO A 116 -14.01 -13.98 -12.72
CA PRO A 116 -14.29 -14.48 -11.38
C PRO A 116 -13.27 -13.91 -10.38
N PHE A 117 -13.68 -13.78 -9.12
CA PHE A 117 -12.88 -13.17 -8.05
C PHE A 117 -11.45 -13.73 -7.93
N ILE A 118 -11.26 -15.02 -8.16
CA ILE A 118 -9.93 -15.67 -8.07
C ILE A 118 -8.99 -15.19 -9.18
N GLU A 119 -9.49 -15.02 -10.39
CA GLU A 119 -8.68 -14.52 -11.52
C GLU A 119 -8.37 -13.04 -11.34
N MET A 120 -9.33 -12.25 -10.85
CA MET A 120 -9.11 -10.86 -10.46
C MET A 120 -8.01 -10.75 -9.39
N LEU A 121 -8.05 -11.59 -8.36
CA LEU A 121 -7.04 -11.60 -7.31
C LEU A 121 -5.65 -11.99 -7.85
N ASN A 122 -5.57 -12.99 -8.71
CA ASN A 122 -4.32 -13.38 -9.37
C ASN A 122 -3.74 -12.25 -10.22
N PHE A 123 -4.60 -11.51 -10.92
CA PHE A 123 -4.19 -10.36 -11.72
C PHE A 123 -3.64 -9.22 -10.84
N LEU A 124 -4.34 -8.88 -9.75
CA LEU A 124 -3.92 -7.87 -8.78
C LEU A 124 -2.59 -8.21 -8.11
N LEU A 125 -2.37 -9.51 -7.80
CA LEU A 125 -1.15 -9.97 -7.13
C LEU A 125 0.03 -10.11 -8.09
N LYS A 126 -0.23 -10.43 -9.36
CA LYS A 126 0.81 -10.67 -10.37
C LYS A 126 1.39 -9.36 -10.91
N GLY A 127 0.56 -8.33 -11.03
CA GLY A 127 0.89 -7.08 -11.72
C GLY A 127 0.96 -7.29 -13.24
N ASP A 128 0.71 -6.24 -13.98
CA ASP A 128 0.72 -6.18 -15.44
C ASP A 128 1.66 -5.08 -15.94
N GLY A 129 1.74 -4.89 -17.26
CA GLY A 129 2.57 -3.86 -17.87
C GLY A 129 2.20 -2.44 -17.44
N ASN A 130 0.95 -2.19 -17.03
CA ASN A 130 0.55 -0.89 -16.49
C ASN A 130 1.29 -0.55 -15.19
N CYS A 131 1.75 -1.57 -14.43
CA CYS A 131 2.55 -1.37 -13.22
C CYS A 131 4.01 -0.98 -13.50
N ALA A 132 4.50 -1.21 -14.72
CA ALA A 132 5.85 -0.84 -15.15
C ALA A 132 5.91 0.63 -15.62
N GLU A 133 4.78 1.24 -15.98
CA GLU A 133 4.74 2.61 -16.45
C GLU A 133 4.98 3.59 -15.29
N VAL A 134 6.01 4.45 -15.45
CA VAL A 134 6.35 5.48 -14.48
C VAL A 134 5.68 6.80 -14.90
N VAL A 135 4.48 7.05 -14.41
CA VAL A 135 3.67 8.21 -14.79
C VAL A 135 4.13 9.50 -14.12
N PHE A 136 4.69 9.42 -12.91
CA PHE A 136 5.16 10.59 -12.17
C PHE A 136 6.49 10.34 -11.46
N ARG A 137 7.45 11.25 -11.67
CA ARG A 137 8.74 11.25 -10.96
C ARG A 137 8.83 12.47 -10.07
N LEU A 138 8.86 12.26 -8.76
CA LEU A 138 9.11 13.32 -7.79
C LEU A 138 10.62 13.61 -7.76
N PHE A 139 11.01 14.87 -8.02
CA PHE A 139 12.42 15.31 -8.09
C PHE A 139 13.32 14.54 -9.08
N GLY A 140 12.74 13.85 -10.06
CA GLY A 140 13.50 13.13 -11.10
C GLY A 140 14.19 11.83 -10.62
N ILE A 141 14.16 11.51 -9.32
CA ILE A 141 14.88 10.38 -8.73
C ILE A 141 13.89 9.34 -8.17
N PHE A 142 12.82 9.78 -7.53
CA PHE A 142 11.83 8.87 -6.94
C PHE A 142 10.62 8.73 -7.87
N SER A 143 10.40 7.51 -8.39
CA SER A 143 9.11 7.16 -8.98
C SER A 143 8.10 6.95 -7.86
N ILE A 144 6.96 7.62 -7.94
CA ILE A 144 5.84 7.30 -7.07
C ILE A 144 5.10 6.16 -7.74
N PRO A 145 5.08 4.96 -7.13
CA PRO A 145 4.23 3.87 -7.58
C PRO A 145 2.78 4.30 -7.38
N GLN A 146 2.04 4.24 -8.43
CA GLN A 146 0.62 4.55 -8.45
C GLN A 146 -0.23 3.34 -8.27
#